data_7acf3c6cee9d3cfcd0e9b355d4977d2c
#
_entry.id   7acf3c6cee9d3cfcd0e9b355d4977d2c
#
_cell.length_a   1.000
_cell.length_b   1.000
_cell.length_c   1.000
_cell.angle_alpha   90.00
_cell.angle_beta   90.00
_cell.angle_gamma   90.00
#
_symmetry.space_group_name_H-M   'P 1'
#
loop_
_entity.id
_entity.type
_entity.pdbx_description
1 polymer ?
#
loop_
_entity_poly.entity_id
_entity_poly.type
_entity_poly.pdbx_seq_one_letter_code
_entity_poly.pdbx_strand_id
1 'polypeptide(L)'
;MNTPSHLASSALTPLEKTHLRLGFVALADAAPLVAAKLLEFGHAHGLTLELSRQPSWAAVRDKLLSGDLDAAHTLYGLVYGVQLGLGGPQTNMAVLMVLNRNGQAVTLSSRLADALAEHGNLPKALATLGRKPVFAQTFPTGTHAMWLYYWLAAQGVHPLRDIESVVIPPPQMVAALAEDKLDGLCVGEPWNAMAEAEGVGRTVAYTSEVWPDHPEKVLACRRDFVSAYPNTARALVQTMLEACRWLDGPGHRTEIARWLARPDYIGIDAALIAARFGDRIPASVPRGLPMRFFDNGEVNYPHAFEGAWFLTQFERWGMIDARSDYTQIGESINQTQLYREAAAQVKVAVPAQENARTFMDGKVWDSATPSAGFARAFEVRR
;
A
#
# COMPACT_ATOMS: atom_id res chain seq x y z
N MET A 1 45.44 38.20 11.44
CA MET A 1 44.09 38.30 12.04
C MET A 1 43.12 37.60 11.09
N ASN A 2 42.83 36.35 11.34
CA ASN A 2 41.88 35.58 10.54
C ASN A 2 40.49 35.69 11.18
N THR A 3 39.58 36.31 10.48
CA THR A 3 38.14 36.34 10.83
C THR A 3 37.55 34.95 10.60
N PRO A 4 36.83 34.34 11.55
CA PRO A 4 36.13 33.10 11.31
C PRO A 4 34.93 33.33 10.39
N SER A 5 34.90 32.61 9.28
CA SER A 5 33.74 32.54 8.39
C SER A 5 32.53 32.03 9.16
N HIS A 6 31.51 32.87 9.32
CA HIS A 6 30.18 32.48 9.76
C HIS A 6 29.62 31.41 8.82
N LEU A 7 29.55 30.18 9.29
CA LEU A 7 28.65 29.16 8.74
C LEU A 7 27.24 29.73 8.83
N ALA A 8 26.69 30.13 7.69
CA ALA A 8 25.29 30.52 7.60
C ALA A 8 24.44 29.34 8.07
N SER A 9 23.84 29.45 9.25
CA SER A 9 22.73 28.61 9.68
C SER A 9 21.66 28.77 8.61
N SER A 10 21.39 27.72 7.84
CA SER A 10 20.24 27.72 6.96
C SER A 10 19.00 27.81 7.85
N ALA A 11 18.42 29.01 7.95
CA ALA A 11 17.18 29.21 8.67
C ALA A 11 16.13 28.27 8.08
N LEU A 12 15.61 27.37 8.91
CA LEU A 12 14.50 26.49 8.53
C LEU A 12 13.36 27.37 8.01
N THR A 13 12.88 27.08 6.81
CA THR A 13 11.71 27.77 6.26
C THR A 13 10.55 27.59 7.25
N PRO A 14 9.87 28.66 7.69
CA PRO A 14 8.78 28.53 8.64
C PRO A 14 7.69 27.57 8.12
N LEU A 15 7.27 26.65 8.99
CA LEU A 15 6.16 25.75 8.69
C LEU A 15 4.84 26.46 8.92
N GLU A 16 3.88 26.19 8.05
CA GLU A 16 2.52 26.72 8.16
C GLU A 16 1.72 25.99 9.24
N LYS A 17 2.03 24.70 9.46
CA LYS A 17 1.44 23.84 10.46
C LYS A 17 2.50 22.89 11.03
N THR A 18 2.66 22.85 12.35
CA THR A 18 3.71 22.07 13.03
C THR A 18 3.21 20.79 13.70
N HIS A 19 1.92 20.71 14.00
CA HIS A 19 1.30 19.53 14.60
C HIS A 19 0.44 18.83 13.55
N LEU A 20 0.75 17.55 13.25
CA LEU A 20 0.08 16.76 12.22
C LEU A 20 -0.54 15.51 12.82
N ARG A 21 -1.82 15.26 12.47
CA ARG A 21 -2.51 14.02 12.76
C ARG A 21 -2.48 13.09 11.56
N LEU A 22 -1.81 11.94 11.70
CA LEU A 22 -1.60 10.95 10.64
C LEU A 22 -2.42 9.70 10.91
N GLY A 23 -3.25 9.30 9.93
CA GLY A 23 -4.04 8.08 9.99
C GLY A 23 -3.28 6.84 9.56
N PHE A 24 -3.60 5.68 10.16
CA PHE A 24 -3.10 4.38 9.71
C PHE A 24 -4.07 3.24 10.08
N VAL A 25 -3.93 2.11 9.40
CA VAL A 25 -4.62 0.85 9.73
C VAL A 25 -3.59 -0.14 10.30
N ALA A 26 -4.04 -1.06 11.15
CA ALA A 26 -3.21 -2.05 11.84
C ALA A 26 -2.58 -3.07 10.87
N LEU A 27 -1.47 -2.68 10.25
CA LEU A 27 -0.68 -3.44 9.28
C LEU A 27 0.80 -3.19 9.49
N ALA A 28 1.66 -4.15 9.12
CA ALA A 28 3.11 -4.03 9.26
C ALA A 28 3.69 -2.89 8.40
N ASP A 29 3.05 -2.57 7.28
CA ASP A 29 3.46 -1.48 6.39
C ASP A 29 3.17 -0.05 6.93
N ALA A 30 2.54 0.07 8.12
CA ALA A 30 2.48 1.32 8.88
C ALA A 30 3.81 1.64 9.62
N ALA A 31 4.79 0.75 9.55
CA ALA A 31 6.09 0.89 10.21
C ALA A 31 6.78 2.25 10.01
N PRO A 32 6.80 2.88 8.82
CA PRO A 32 7.41 4.21 8.64
C PRO A 32 6.79 5.27 9.56
N LEU A 33 5.45 5.28 9.69
CA LEU A 33 4.76 6.25 10.54
C LEU A 33 5.09 6.02 12.03
N VAL A 34 5.10 4.74 12.45
CA VAL A 34 5.40 4.38 13.84
C VAL A 34 6.84 4.70 14.18
N ALA A 35 7.80 4.40 13.28
CA ALA A 35 9.19 4.78 13.45
C ALA A 35 9.37 6.31 13.53
N ALA A 36 8.74 7.04 12.60
CA ALA A 36 8.79 8.51 12.59
C ALA A 36 8.28 9.13 13.90
N LYS A 37 7.21 8.55 14.48
CA LYS A 37 6.65 9.01 15.75
C LYS A 37 7.53 8.65 16.94
N LEU A 38 7.96 7.41 17.08
CA LEU A 38 8.65 6.92 18.27
C LEU A 38 10.12 7.36 18.33
N LEU A 39 10.75 7.58 17.20
CA LEU A 39 12.11 8.11 17.10
C LEU A 39 12.15 9.63 16.87
N GLU A 40 10.98 10.26 16.88
CA GLU A 40 10.84 11.73 16.83
C GLU A 40 11.53 12.38 15.60
N PHE A 41 11.60 11.66 14.46
CA PHE A 41 12.22 12.18 13.24
C PHE A 41 11.60 13.53 12.79
N GLY A 42 10.31 13.74 13.09
CA GLY A 42 9.64 15.01 12.79
C GLY A 42 10.27 16.24 13.44
N HIS A 43 10.86 16.10 14.63
CA HIS A 43 11.43 17.22 15.36
C HIS A 43 12.57 17.90 14.61
N ALA A 44 13.40 17.15 13.87
CA ALA A 44 14.46 17.70 13.05
C ALA A 44 13.93 18.60 11.92
N HIS A 45 12.67 18.42 11.56
CA HIS A 45 11.96 19.17 10.50
C HIS A 45 10.89 20.11 11.06
N GLY A 46 10.85 20.33 12.39
CA GLY A 46 9.89 21.22 13.05
C GLY A 46 8.47 20.65 13.18
N LEU A 47 8.30 19.33 13.05
CA LEU A 47 7.01 18.65 13.11
C LEU A 47 6.83 17.85 14.40
N THR A 48 5.62 17.89 14.95
CA THR A 48 5.11 16.97 15.97
C THR A 48 4.06 16.08 15.33
N LEU A 49 4.24 14.75 15.41
CA LEU A 49 3.34 13.79 14.81
C LEU A 49 2.42 13.17 15.87
N GLU A 50 1.12 13.16 15.60
CA GLU A 50 0.13 12.36 16.32
C GLU A 50 -0.36 11.24 15.40
N LEU A 51 -0.28 9.98 15.85
CA LEU A 51 -0.79 8.85 15.09
C LEU A 51 -2.20 8.48 15.54
N SER A 52 -3.08 8.26 14.57
CA SER A 52 -4.48 7.91 14.79
C SER A 52 -4.81 6.60 14.10
N ARG A 53 -4.85 5.50 14.88
CA ARG A 53 -5.24 4.19 14.36
C ARG A 53 -6.70 4.21 13.94
N GLN A 54 -6.96 3.73 12.73
CA GLN A 54 -8.28 3.65 12.15
C GLN A 54 -8.75 2.20 12.06
N PRO A 55 -10.05 1.93 12.29
CA PRO A 55 -10.60 0.58 12.24
C PRO A 55 -10.69 0.01 10.82
N SER A 56 -10.70 0.86 9.79
CA SER A 56 -10.86 0.46 8.39
C SER A 56 -10.33 1.52 7.43
N TRP A 57 -10.15 1.13 6.16
CA TRP A 57 -9.80 2.08 5.09
C TRP A 57 -10.91 3.08 4.78
N ALA A 58 -12.17 2.70 4.98
CA ALA A 58 -13.30 3.65 4.89
C ALA A 58 -13.17 4.75 5.93
N ALA A 59 -12.81 4.42 7.18
CA ALA A 59 -12.58 5.41 8.23
C ALA A 59 -11.37 6.32 7.91
N VAL A 60 -10.29 5.78 7.32
CA VAL A 60 -9.17 6.60 6.82
C VAL A 60 -9.65 7.59 5.78
N ARG A 61 -10.39 7.10 4.75
CA ARG A 61 -10.97 7.97 3.72
C ARG A 61 -11.81 9.07 4.32
N ASP A 62 -12.78 8.72 5.14
CA ASP A 62 -13.76 9.67 5.67
C ASP A 62 -13.10 10.76 6.53
N LYS A 63 -12.11 10.38 7.34
CA LYS A 63 -11.35 11.34 8.16
C LYS A 63 -10.35 12.19 7.38
N LEU A 64 -9.81 11.70 6.26
CA LEU A 64 -9.07 12.56 5.32
C LEU A 64 -10.01 13.58 4.68
N LEU A 65 -11.20 13.15 4.26
CA LEU A 65 -12.18 14.02 3.61
C LEU A 65 -12.73 15.09 4.57
N SER A 66 -13.00 14.73 5.83
CA SER A 66 -13.45 15.68 6.85
C SER A 66 -12.36 16.66 7.32
N GLY A 67 -11.07 16.29 7.13
CA GLY A 67 -9.93 17.05 7.67
C GLY A 67 -9.59 16.69 9.11
N ASP A 68 -10.18 15.62 9.69
CA ASP A 68 -9.79 15.08 10.99
C ASP A 68 -8.38 14.45 10.94
N LEU A 69 -7.93 14.06 9.75
CA LEU A 69 -6.57 13.64 9.46
C LEU A 69 -5.93 14.61 8.44
N ASP A 70 -4.71 15.02 8.71
CA ASP A 70 -3.92 15.84 7.79
C ASP A 70 -3.38 15.02 6.62
N ALA A 71 -2.87 13.83 6.92
CA ALA A 71 -2.41 12.85 5.94
C ALA A 71 -2.61 11.43 6.50
N ALA A 72 -2.40 10.43 5.67
CA ALA A 72 -2.51 9.04 6.10
C ALA A 72 -1.59 8.11 5.30
N HIS A 73 -1.17 7.04 5.98
CA HIS A 73 -0.82 5.78 5.36
C HIS A 73 -2.08 5.21 4.74
N THR A 74 -2.13 5.04 3.43
CA THR A 74 -3.33 4.63 2.73
C THR A 74 -3.04 3.76 1.50
N LEU A 75 -4.08 3.10 1.00
CA LEU A 75 -4.00 2.30 -0.22
C LEU A 75 -3.84 3.20 -1.44
N TYR A 76 -2.90 2.88 -2.33
CA TYR A 76 -2.67 3.69 -3.52
C TYR A 76 -3.95 3.78 -4.38
N GLY A 77 -4.59 2.66 -4.66
CA GLY A 77 -5.83 2.65 -5.46
C GLY A 77 -6.99 3.40 -4.80
N LEU A 78 -7.09 3.42 -3.44
CA LEU A 78 -8.11 4.20 -2.75
C LEU A 78 -8.01 5.69 -3.06
N VAL A 79 -6.79 6.24 -3.11
CA VAL A 79 -6.54 7.65 -3.43
C VAL A 79 -7.10 7.98 -4.82
N TYR A 80 -6.85 7.12 -5.79
CA TYR A 80 -7.38 7.27 -7.15
C TYR A 80 -8.89 7.10 -7.22
N GLY A 81 -9.44 6.16 -6.44
CA GLY A 81 -10.89 5.98 -6.32
C GLY A 81 -11.58 7.23 -5.79
N VAL A 82 -11.05 7.86 -4.74
CA VAL A 82 -11.57 9.12 -4.18
C VAL A 82 -11.45 10.27 -5.18
N GLN A 83 -10.32 10.38 -5.89
CA GLN A 83 -10.13 11.38 -6.95
C GLN A 83 -11.22 11.32 -8.02
N LEU A 84 -11.73 10.13 -8.31
CA LEU A 84 -12.77 9.89 -9.32
C LEU A 84 -14.18 9.81 -8.74
N GLY A 85 -14.35 9.95 -7.42
CA GLY A 85 -15.68 9.83 -6.77
C GLY A 85 -16.22 8.41 -6.73
N LEU A 86 -15.36 7.39 -6.81
CA LEU A 86 -15.77 5.98 -6.77
C LEU A 86 -16.15 5.57 -5.34
N GLY A 87 -17.42 5.25 -5.14
CA GLY A 87 -17.94 4.78 -3.86
C GLY A 87 -18.02 5.85 -2.77
N GLY A 88 -18.07 7.15 -3.14
CA GLY A 88 -18.20 8.25 -2.20
C GLY A 88 -17.98 9.62 -2.82
N PRO A 89 -17.90 10.67 -1.99
CA PRO A 89 -17.65 12.03 -2.48
C PRO A 89 -16.32 12.14 -3.23
N GLN A 90 -16.34 12.83 -4.35
CA GLN A 90 -15.13 13.18 -5.10
C GLN A 90 -14.36 14.29 -4.38
N THR A 91 -13.05 14.09 -4.25
CA THR A 91 -12.14 15.09 -3.66
C THR A 91 -10.79 15.02 -4.35
N ASN A 92 -10.18 16.19 -4.59
CA ASN A 92 -8.84 16.24 -5.15
C ASN A 92 -7.82 15.75 -4.12
N MET A 93 -7.13 14.69 -4.47
CA MET A 93 -6.16 14.01 -3.62
C MET A 93 -4.72 14.29 -4.04
N ALA A 94 -3.80 14.04 -3.13
CA ALA A 94 -2.37 14.15 -3.35
C ALA A 94 -1.66 12.94 -2.75
N VAL A 95 -0.82 12.28 -3.54
CA VAL A 95 0.15 11.27 -3.10
C VAL A 95 1.49 11.95 -2.93
N LEU A 96 2.00 12.01 -1.71
CA LEU A 96 3.26 12.67 -1.38
C LEU A 96 4.46 11.77 -1.64
N MET A 97 4.34 10.48 -1.33
CA MET A 97 5.37 9.46 -1.56
C MET A 97 4.79 8.03 -1.45
N VAL A 98 5.50 7.06 -1.96
CA VAL A 98 5.28 5.64 -1.67
C VAL A 98 5.93 5.30 -0.33
N LEU A 99 5.23 4.60 0.55
CA LEU A 99 5.74 4.21 1.88
C LEU A 99 6.42 2.84 1.86
N ASN A 100 5.90 1.92 1.05
CA ASN A 100 6.49 0.59 0.88
C ASN A 100 6.15 -0.04 -0.46
N ARG A 101 6.96 -1.04 -0.82
CA ARG A 101 6.69 -1.96 -1.94
C ARG A 101 6.47 -3.37 -1.42
N ASN A 102 5.66 -4.17 -2.12
CA ASN A 102 5.29 -5.55 -1.76
C ASN A 102 4.59 -5.67 -0.38
N GLY A 103 4.55 -6.89 0.19
CA GLY A 103 4.07 -7.12 1.57
C GLY A 103 2.59 -7.48 1.69
N GLN A 104 1.96 -7.89 0.59
CA GLN A 104 0.58 -8.37 0.55
C GLN A 104 0.57 -9.82 0.05
N ALA A 105 -0.49 -10.56 0.38
CA ALA A 105 -0.65 -11.92 -0.10
C ALA A 105 -2.12 -12.30 -0.30
N VAL A 106 -2.33 -13.35 -1.08
CA VAL A 106 -3.60 -14.07 -1.20
C VAL A 106 -3.51 -15.31 -0.33
N THR A 107 -4.40 -15.39 0.64
CA THR A 107 -4.54 -16.53 1.55
C THR A 107 -5.90 -17.20 1.28
N LEU A 108 -5.90 -18.50 1.10
CA LEU A 108 -7.11 -19.31 1.01
C LEU A 108 -7.40 -19.98 2.35
N SER A 109 -8.66 -20.30 2.65
CA SER A 109 -9.00 -21.17 3.76
C SER A 109 -8.24 -22.49 3.62
N SER A 110 -7.89 -23.15 4.74
CA SER A 110 -7.12 -24.38 4.72
C SER A 110 -7.80 -25.44 3.83
N ARG A 111 -9.14 -25.55 3.91
CA ARG A 111 -9.95 -26.43 3.05
C ARG A 111 -9.77 -26.15 1.56
N LEU A 112 -9.86 -24.87 1.15
CA LEU A 112 -9.73 -24.49 -0.27
C LEU A 112 -8.29 -24.64 -0.75
N ALA A 113 -7.31 -24.38 0.12
CA ALA A 113 -5.89 -24.57 -0.20
C ALA A 113 -5.55 -26.05 -0.41
N ASP A 114 -6.16 -26.98 0.38
CA ASP A 114 -6.03 -28.42 0.18
C ASP A 114 -6.63 -28.85 -1.16
N ALA A 115 -7.85 -28.38 -1.47
CA ALA A 115 -8.49 -28.65 -2.76
C ALA A 115 -7.66 -28.09 -3.95
N LEU A 116 -7.03 -26.93 -3.79
CA LEU A 116 -6.14 -26.38 -4.82
C LEU A 116 -4.90 -27.26 -5.01
N ALA A 117 -4.31 -27.74 -3.93
CA ALA A 117 -3.15 -28.65 -3.99
C ALA A 117 -3.51 -29.98 -4.66
N GLU A 118 -4.70 -30.54 -4.38
CA GLU A 118 -5.19 -31.78 -4.96
C GLU A 118 -5.50 -31.64 -6.46
N HIS A 119 -6.19 -30.56 -6.84
CA HIS A 119 -6.67 -30.41 -8.23
C HIS A 119 -5.68 -29.63 -9.14
N GLY A 120 -4.68 -28.94 -8.57
CA GLY A 120 -3.69 -28.15 -9.29
C GLY A 120 -4.24 -26.99 -10.13
N ASN A 121 -5.52 -26.64 -9.92
CA ASN A 121 -6.26 -25.68 -10.74
C ASN A 121 -7.34 -24.99 -9.89
N LEU A 122 -7.29 -23.68 -9.80
CA LEU A 122 -8.20 -22.91 -8.93
C LEU A 122 -9.69 -23.07 -9.30
N PRO A 123 -10.13 -22.98 -10.56
CA PRO A 123 -11.53 -23.22 -10.92
C PRO A 123 -12.06 -24.59 -10.45
N LYS A 124 -11.26 -25.64 -10.58
CA LYS A 124 -11.66 -26.98 -10.10
C LYS A 124 -11.75 -27.02 -8.57
N ALA A 125 -10.78 -26.44 -7.87
CA ALA A 125 -10.82 -26.34 -6.42
C ALA A 125 -12.04 -25.57 -5.93
N LEU A 126 -12.38 -24.44 -6.56
CA LEU A 126 -13.58 -23.66 -6.23
C LEU A 126 -14.88 -24.46 -6.46
N ALA A 127 -14.94 -25.29 -7.49
CA ALA A 127 -16.12 -26.12 -7.77
C ALA A 127 -16.41 -27.14 -6.65
N THR A 128 -15.41 -27.56 -5.86
CA THR A 128 -15.60 -28.47 -4.72
C THR A 128 -16.42 -27.87 -3.57
N LEU A 129 -16.55 -26.55 -3.53
CA LEU A 129 -17.30 -25.84 -2.50
C LEU A 129 -18.82 -26.05 -2.63
N GLY A 130 -19.32 -26.35 -3.85
CA GLY A 130 -20.76 -26.53 -4.13
C GLY A 130 -21.61 -25.27 -3.94
N ARG A 131 -20.97 -24.11 -3.75
CA ARG A 131 -21.59 -22.80 -3.61
C ARG A 131 -20.69 -21.72 -4.20
N LYS A 132 -21.22 -20.52 -4.35
CA LYS A 132 -20.41 -19.37 -4.78
C LYS A 132 -19.34 -19.07 -3.72
N PRO A 133 -18.04 -19.03 -4.09
CA PRO A 133 -16.95 -18.74 -3.17
C PRO A 133 -17.00 -17.30 -2.67
N VAL A 134 -16.61 -17.07 -1.42
CA VAL A 134 -16.57 -15.75 -0.79
C VAL A 134 -15.13 -15.32 -0.56
N PHE A 135 -14.72 -14.21 -1.15
CA PHE A 135 -13.37 -13.65 -1.02
C PHE A 135 -13.41 -12.26 -0.41
N ALA A 136 -12.57 -12.03 0.61
CA ALA A 136 -12.45 -10.73 1.24
C ALA A 136 -11.33 -9.88 0.63
N GLN A 137 -11.61 -8.61 0.52
CA GLN A 137 -10.65 -7.54 0.27
C GLN A 137 -10.95 -6.38 1.23
N THR A 138 -10.09 -5.35 1.28
CA THR A 138 -10.15 -4.35 2.33
C THR A 138 -10.87 -3.07 1.95
N PHE A 139 -10.93 -2.76 0.65
CA PHE A 139 -11.61 -1.58 0.09
C PHE A 139 -11.82 -1.75 -1.42
N PRO A 140 -13.00 -1.44 -1.99
CA PRO A 140 -13.33 -1.78 -3.38
C PRO A 140 -12.35 -1.27 -4.44
N THR A 141 -11.85 -0.04 -4.30
CA THR A 141 -10.84 0.56 -5.19
C THR A 141 -9.42 0.43 -4.64
N GLY A 142 -9.24 -0.32 -3.53
CA GLY A 142 -7.95 -0.47 -2.88
C GLY A 142 -7.00 -1.40 -3.63
N THR A 143 -5.72 -1.34 -3.28
CA THR A 143 -4.67 -2.20 -3.82
C THR A 143 -5.00 -3.68 -3.66
N HIS A 144 -5.46 -4.11 -2.48
CA HIS A 144 -5.81 -5.51 -2.20
C HIS A 144 -6.91 -6.06 -3.13
N ALA A 145 -7.94 -5.25 -3.45
CA ALA A 145 -8.99 -5.64 -4.40
C ALA A 145 -8.40 -5.82 -5.80
N MET A 146 -7.55 -4.89 -6.26
CA MET A 146 -6.95 -4.96 -7.59
C MET A 146 -5.99 -6.13 -7.72
N TRP A 147 -5.20 -6.43 -6.69
CA TRP A 147 -4.33 -7.61 -6.66
C TRP A 147 -5.13 -8.92 -6.66
N LEU A 148 -6.16 -9.01 -5.82
CA LEU A 148 -7.03 -10.19 -5.77
C LEU A 148 -7.70 -10.44 -7.12
N TYR A 149 -8.28 -9.41 -7.73
CA TYR A 149 -8.99 -9.55 -9.00
C TYR A 149 -8.02 -9.89 -10.14
N TYR A 150 -6.82 -9.31 -10.14
CA TYR A 150 -5.81 -9.65 -11.14
C TYR A 150 -5.37 -11.11 -11.00
N TRP A 151 -5.05 -11.54 -9.77
CA TRP A 151 -4.65 -12.91 -9.49
C TRP A 151 -5.73 -13.92 -9.86
N LEU A 152 -6.98 -13.71 -9.44
CA LEU A 152 -8.11 -14.57 -9.79
C LEU A 152 -8.28 -14.70 -11.31
N ALA A 153 -8.24 -13.58 -12.02
CA ALA A 153 -8.36 -13.56 -13.48
C ALA A 153 -7.22 -14.30 -14.18
N ALA A 154 -6.00 -14.18 -13.69
CA ALA A 154 -4.84 -14.92 -14.21
C ALA A 154 -4.96 -16.43 -13.94
N GLN A 155 -5.73 -16.84 -12.92
CA GLN A 155 -6.07 -18.24 -12.64
C GLN A 155 -7.34 -18.74 -13.39
N GLY A 156 -7.91 -17.91 -14.29
CA GLY A 156 -9.11 -18.27 -15.04
C GLY A 156 -10.43 -18.09 -14.29
N VAL A 157 -10.44 -17.36 -13.17
CA VAL A 157 -11.63 -17.06 -12.36
C VAL A 157 -12.07 -15.62 -12.59
N HIS A 158 -13.33 -15.40 -12.95
CA HIS A 158 -13.84 -14.04 -13.16
C HIS A 158 -14.27 -13.42 -11.80
N PRO A 159 -13.56 -12.40 -11.29
CA PRO A 159 -13.74 -11.91 -9.92
C PRO A 159 -15.10 -11.28 -9.65
N LEU A 160 -15.82 -10.81 -10.67
CA LEU A 160 -17.14 -10.20 -10.51
C LEU A 160 -18.32 -11.18 -10.72
N ARG A 161 -18.07 -12.35 -11.33
CA ARG A 161 -19.12 -13.34 -11.64
C ARG A 161 -19.01 -14.60 -10.82
N ASP A 162 -17.77 -15.13 -10.72
CA ASP A 162 -17.53 -16.46 -10.23
C ASP A 162 -17.34 -16.51 -8.71
N ILE A 163 -17.08 -15.35 -8.09
CA ILE A 163 -16.97 -15.21 -6.64
C ILE A 163 -17.88 -14.11 -6.09
N GLU A 164 -18.14 -14.16 -4.79
CA GLU A 164 -18.65 -13.02 -4.02
C GLU A 164 -17.45 -12.28 -3.39
N SER A 165 -17.31 -11.00 -3.72
CA SER A 165 -16.25 -10.15 -3.14
C SER A 165 -16.83 -9.31 -2.02
N VAL A 166 -16.29 -9.46 -0.79
CA VAL A 166 -16.74 -8.75 0.40
C VAL A 166 -15.66 -7.83 0.96
N VAL A 167 -16.06 -6.75 1.62
CA VAL A 167 -15.15 -5.81 2.28
C VAL A 167 -15.08 -6.12 3.76
N ILE A 168 -13.89 -6.52 4.24
CA ILE A 168 -13.66 -6.80 5.66
C ILE A 168 -12.41 -6.04 6.13
N PRO A 169 -12.45 -5.37 7.29
CA PRO A 169 -11.25 -4.79 7.89
C PRO A 169 -10.17 -5.85 8.17
N PRO A 170 -8.88 -5.56 7.94
CA PRO A 170 -7.79 -6.53 8.10
C PRO A 170 -7.82 -7.32 9.42
N PRO A 171 -8.00 -6.71 10.61
CA PRO A 171 -8.01 -7.46 11.87
C PRO A 171 -9.16 -8.46 12.04
N GLN A 172 -10.21 -8.37 11.20
CA GLN A 172 -11.38 -9.25 11.28
C GLN A 172 -11.31 -10.42 10.29
N MET A 173 -10.37 -10.41 9.35
CA MET A 173 -10.32 -11.40 8.26
C MET A 173 -9.97 -12.80 8.75
N VAL A 174 -9.05 -12.92 9.71
CA VAL A 174 -8.62 -14.23 10.24
C VAL A 174 -9.77 -14.91 10.98
N ALA A 175 -10.49 -14.16 11.82
CA ALA A 175 -11.68 -14.69 12.49
C ALA A 175 -12.77 -15.13 11.49
N ALA A 176 -12.96 -14.35 10.41
CA ALA A 176 -13.93 -14.69 9.38
C ALA A 176 -13.55 -15.97 8.59
N LEU A 177 -12.23 -16.24 8.40
CA LEU A 177 -11.75 -17.52 7.87
C LEU A 177 -12.03 -18.68 8.86
N ALA A 178 -11.74 -18.48 10.15
CA ALA A 178 -11.95 -19.48 11.20
C ALA A 178 -13.44 -19.85 11.36
N GLU A 179 -14.33 -18.91 11.06
CA GLU A 179 -15.80 -19.10 11.12
C GLU A 179 -16.40 -19.62 9.79
N ASP A 180 -15.58 -20.07 8.84
CA ASP A 180 -15.99 -20.51 7.49
C ASP A 180 -16.84 -19.49 6.70
N LYS A 181 -16.70 -18.20 7.03
CA LYS A 181 -17.38 -17.09 6.33
C LYS A 181 -16.65 -16.66 5.07
N LEU A 182 -15.38 -17.06 4.95
CA LEU A 182 -14.51 -16.76 3.82
C LEU A 182 -13.86 -18.01 3.26
N ASP A 183 -13.70 -18.04 1.94
CA ASP A 183 -12.91 -19.06 1.24
C ASP A 183 -11.50 -18.55 0.91
N GLY A 184 -11.33 -17.22 0.86
CA GLY A 184 -10.04 -16.60 0.63
C GLY A 184 -10.06 -15.10 0.90
N LEU A 185 -8.88 -14.51 0.89
CA LEU A 185 -8.68 -13.09 1.14
C LEU A 185 -7.41 -12.56 0.47
N CYS A 186 -7.36 -11.25 0.27
CA CYS A 186 -6.12 -10.53 -0.03
C CYS A 186 -5.96 -9.40 0.98
N VAL A 187 -4.84 -9.42 1.72
CA VAL A 187 -4.58 -8.48 2.81
C VAL A 187 -3.07 -8.27 3.00
N GLY A 188 -2.72 -7.19 3.70
CA GLY A 188 -1.35 -6.91 4.14
C GLY A 188 -0.94 -7.76 5.33
N GLU A 189 0.38 -7.90 5.50
CA GLU A 189 0.94 -8.54 6.68
C GLU A 189 0.66 -7.69 7.95
N PRO A 190 0.48 -8.34 9.09
CA PRO A 190 0.79 -9.74 9.42
C PRO A 190 -0.41 -10.71 9.36
N TRP A 191 -1.53 -10.32 8.78
CA TRP A 191 -2.77 -11.10 8.87
C TRP A 191 -2.71 -12.42 8.10
N ASN A 192 -1.91 -12.51 7.03
CA ASN A 192 -1.66 -13.79 6.34
C ASN A 192 -0.83 -14.72 7.24
N ALA A 193 0.23 -14.22 7.88
CA ALA A 193 1.03 -14.99 8.83
C ALA A 193 0.18 -15.49 10.01
N MET A 194 -0.75 -14.67 10.50
CA MET A 194 -1.66 -15.04 11.57
C MET A 194 -2.63 -16.15 11.15
N ALA A 195 -3.22 -16.07 9.95
CA ALA A 195 -4.10 -17.10 9.43
C ALA A 195 -3.39 -18.47 9.31
N GLU A 196 -2.10 -18.47 8.91
CA GLU A 196 -1.28 -19.66 8.87
C GLU A 196 -0.95 -20.19 10.27
N ALA A 197 -0.57 -19.30 11.19
CA ALA A 197 -0.23 -19.70 12.57
C ALA A 197 -1.42 -20.30 13.31
N GLU A 198 -2.64 -19.80 13.06
CA GLU A 198 -3.88 -20.37 13.60
C GLU A 198 -4.37 -21.62 12.84
N GLY A 199 -3.72 -22.00 11.73
CA GLY A 199 -4.09 -23.16 10.91
C GLY A 199 -5.39 -22.98 10.12
N VAL A 200 -5.95 -21.78 10.05
CA VAL A 200 -7.25 -21.50 9.38
C VAL A 200 -7.09 -21.15 7.91
N GLY A 201 -5.87 -20.80 7.47
CA GLY A 201 -5.58 -20.46 6.09
C GLY A 201 -4.15 -20.77 5.66
N ARG A 202 -3.92 -20.76 4.34
CA ARG A 202 -2.59 -20.85 3.72
C ARG A 202 -2.41 -19.79 2.67
N THR A 203 -1.26 -19.14 2.69
CA THR A 203 -0.82 -18.22 1.64
C THR A 203 -0.52 -19.03 0.37
N VAL A 204 -1.19 -18.70 -0.72
CA VAL A 204 -1.06 -19.38 -2.02
C VAL A 204 -0.39 -18.54 -3.07
N ALA A 205 -0.36 -17.21 -2.88
CA ALA A 205 0.34 -16.29 -3.76
C ALA A 205 0.73 -15.01 -2.99
N TYR A 206 1.91 -14.47 -3.31
CA TYR A 206 2.28 -13.13 -2.90
C TYR A 206 1.95 -12.14 -4.02
N THR A 207 1.55 -10.92 -3.66
CA THR A 207 1.22 -9.89 -4.67
C THR A 207 2.43 -9.49 -5.50
N SER A 208 3.65 -9.67 -4.96
CA SER A 208 4.90 -9.54 -5.72
C SER A 208 5.06 -10.57 -6.85
N GLU A 209 4.31 -11.67 -6.85
CA GLU A 209 4.24 -12.59 -7.98
C GLU A 209 3.32 -12.05 -9.07
N VAL A 210 2.30 -11.26 -8.71
CA VAL A 210 1.41 -10.58 -9.66
C VAL A 210 2.16 -9.46 -10.38
N TRP A 211 2.81 -8.60 -9.62
CA TRP A 211 3.64 -7.50 -10.10
C TRP A 211 4.89 -7.39 -9.19
N PRO A 212 6.05 -7.85 -9.65
CA PRO A 212 7.28 -7.76 -8.88
C PRO A 212 7.60 -6.32 -8.48
N ASP A 213 7.84 -6.11 -7.20
CA ASP A 213 8.20 -4.81 -6.64
C ASP A 213 7.12 -3.72 -6.84
N HIS A 214 5.86 -4.10 -6.76
CA HIS A 214 4.74 -3.16 -6.90
C HIS A 214 4.69 -2.13 -5.77
N PRO A 215 4.25 -0.88 -6.04
CA PRO A 215 3.94 0.08 -4.99
C PRO A 215 2.71 -0.39 -4.21
N GLU A 216 2.70 -0.16 -2.90
CA GLU A 216 1.59 -0.64 -2.08
C GLU A 216 0.94 0.49 -1.28
N LYS A 217 1.54 0.91 -0.17
CA LYS A 217 1.01 2.02 0.62
C LYS A 217 1.67 3.32 0.23
N VAL A 218 0.88 4.36 0.31
CA VAL A 218 1.33 5.72 0.04
C VAL A 218 1.02 6.62 1.24
N LEU A 219 1.83 7.65 1.39
CA LEU A 219 1.50 8.80 2.21
C LEU A 219 0.66 9.73 1.35
N ALA A 220 -0.60 9.90 1.72
CA ALA A 220 -1.51 10.73 0.95
C ALA A 220 -2.33 11.67 1.83
N CYS A 221 -2.77 12.76 1.23
CA CYS A 221 -3.59 13.79 1.85
C CYS A 221 -4.57 14.37 0.81
N ARG A 222 -5.40 15.31 1.23
CA ARG A 222 -6.14 16.14 0.27
C ARG A 222 -5.18 17.12 -0.42
N ARG A 223 -5.48 17.47 -1.65
CA ARG A 223 -4.69 18.43 -2.43
C ARG A 223 -4.64 19.82 -1.79
N ASP A 224 -5.72 20.27 -1.17
CA ASP A 224 -5.78 21.55 -0.49
C ASP A 224 -4.81 21.64 0.69
N PHE A 225 -4.50 20.53 1.36
CA PHE A 225 -3.45 20.49 2.39
C PHE A 225 -2.08 20.87 1.79
N VAL A 226 -1.71 20.32 0.64
CA VAL A 226 -0.45 20.63 -0.03
C VAL A 226 -0.40 22.11 -0.44
N SER A 227 -1.52 22.64 -0.93
CA SER A 227 -1.61 24.04 -1.36
C SER A 227 -1.56 25.03 -0.20
N ALA A 228 -2.20 24.69 0.93
CA ALA A 228 -2.24 25.55 2.12
C ALA A 228 -0.97 25.45 2.97
N TYR A 229 -0.30 24.31 2.98
CA TYR A 229 0.83 24.00 3.85
C TYR A 229 2.02 23.39 3.09
N PRO A 230 2.58 24.05 2.06
CA PRO A 230 3.60 23.47 1.18
C PRO A 230 4.92 23.17 1.89
N ASN A 231 5.35 24.00 2.85
CA ASN A 231 6.57 23.73 3.63
C ASN A 231 6.36 22.58 4.60
N THR A 232 5.20 22.52 5.24
CA THR A 232 4.78 21.43 6.13
C THR A 232 4.69 20.10 5.37
N ALA A 233 4.11 20.08 4.17
CA ALA A 233 4.03 18.88 3.33
C ALA A 233 5.43 18.39 2.94
N ARG A 234 6.36 19.30 2.63
CA ARG A 234 7.75 18.97 2.32
C ARG A 234 8.48 18.40 3.55
N ALA A 235 8.32 19.03 4.71
CA ALA A 235 8.88 18.55 5.98
C ALA A 235 8.35 17.17 6.36
N LEU A 236 7.07 16.88 6.08
CA LEU A 236 6.47 15.57 6.32
C LEU A 236 7.10 14.49 5.42
N VAL A 237 7.35 14.78 4.14
CA VAL A 237 8.04 13.85 3.24
C VAL A 237 9.48 13.59 3.71
N GLN A 238 10.20 14.63 4.15
CA GLN A 238 11.56 14.48 4.71
C GLN A 238 11.55 13.54 5.93
N THR A 239 10.65 13.79 6.87
CA THR A 239 10.45 12.96 8.07
C THR A 239 10.21 11.49 7.71
N MET A 240 9.32 11.23 6.74
CA MET A 240 9.02 9.86 6.34
C MET A 240 10.18 9.20 5.57
N LEU A 241 10.93 9.94 4.78
CA LEU A 241 12.13 9.42 4.10
C LEU A 241 13.21 8.97 5.09
N GLU A 242 13.41 9.73 6.16
CA GLU A 242 14.34 9.36 7.23
C GLU A 242 13.86 8.11 7.99
N ALA A 243 12.56 8.02 8.27
CA ALA A 243 11.98 6.83 8.88
C ALA A 243 12.09 5.59 7.98
N CYS A 244 11.83 5.72 6.69
CA CYS A 244 12.00 4.63 5.72
C CYS A 244 13.48 4.19 5.63
N ARG A 245 14.41 5.14 5.59
CA ARG A 245 15.85 4.86 5.62
C ARG A 245 16.28 4.12 6.88
N TRP A 246 15.76 4.52 8.03
CA TRP A 246 16.04 3.86 9.29
C TRP A 246 15.58 2.39 9.27
N LEU A 247 14.40 2.09 8.71
CA LEU A 247 13.86 0.74 8.62
C LEU A 247 14.74 -0.25 7.83
N ASP A 248 15.59 0.23 6.94
CA ASP A 248 16.53 -0.62 6.20
C ASP A 248 17.84 -0.84 6.96
N GLY A 249 18.00 -0.24 8.15
CA GLY A 249 19.15 -0.50 9.02
C GLY A 249 19.12 -1.88 9.66
N PRO A 250 20.30 -2.46 9.96
CA PRO A 250 20.42 -3.80 10.54
C PRO A 250 19.69 -3.90 11.88
N GLY A 251 18.80 -4.89 12.03
CA GLY A 251 18.05 -5.16 13.26
C GLY A 251 16.84 -4.25 13.48
N HIS A 252 16.67 -3.15 12.73
CA HIS A 252 15.60 -2.19 12.96
C HIS A 252 14.21 -2.76 12.64
N ARG A 253 14.09 -3.67 11.68
CA ARG A 253 12.83 -4.36 11.39
C ARG A 253 12.39 -5.27 12.54
N THR A 254 13.33 -5.90 13.21
CA THR A 254 13.04 -6.68 14.42
C THR A 254 12.64 -5.76 15.60
N GLU A 255 13.27 -4.61 15.72
CA GLU A 255 12.93 -3.62 16.74
C GLU A 255 11.52 -3.03 16.52
N ILE A 256 11.23 -2.56 15.30
CA ILE A 256 9.92 -2.00 14.97
C ILE A 256 8.79 -3.03 15.09
N ALA A 257 9.04 -4.33 14.82
CA ALA A 257 8.05 -5.37 15.01
C ALA A 257 7.59 -5.46 16.49
N ARG A 258 8.50 -5.28 17.45
CA ARG A 258 8.16 -5.20 18.89
C ARG A 258 7.30 -3.98 19.21
N TRP A 259 7.54 -2.85 18.55
CA TRP A 259 6.73 -1.65 18.74
C TRP A 259 5.34 -1.81 18.11
N LEU A 260 5.29 -2.34 16.91
CA LEU A 260 4.04 -2.64 16.20
C LEU A 260 3.15 -3.64 16.97
N ALA A 261 3.75 -4.52 17.78
CA ALA A 261 3.02 -5.47 18.62
C ALA A 261 2.23 -4.81 19.78
N ARG A 262 2.50 -3.54 20.09
CA ARG A 262 1.74 -2.82 21.12
C ARG A 262 0.27 -2.68 20.72
N PRO A 263 -0.67 -2.69 21.71
CA PRO A 263 -2.11 -2.56 21.44
C PRO A 263 -2.51 -1.32 20.63
N ASP A 264 -1.76 -0.22 20.79
CA ASP A 264 -2.03 1.05 20.09
C ASP A 264 -1.74 0.97 18.58
N TYR A 265 -0.97 -0.04 18.12
CA TYR A 265 -0.60 -0.21 16.74
C TYR A 265 -1.30 -1.42 16.11
N ILE A 266 -0.68 -2.60 16.11
CA ILE A 266 -1.31 -3.82 15.55
C ILE A 266 -1.96 -4.65 16.66
N GLY A 267 -1.21 -4.88 17.77
CA GLY A 267 -1.74 -5.56 18.95
C GLY A 267 -1.70 -7.08 18.86
N ILE A 268 -0.74 -7.66 18.11
CA ILE A 268 -0.51 -9.11 18.04
C ILE A 268 0.95 -9.44 18.37
N ASP A 269 1.28 -10.73 18.47
CA ASP A 269 2.63 -11.19 18.79
C ASP A 269 3.68 -10.62 17.83
N ALA A 270 4.78 -10.10 18.37
CA ALA A 270 5.87 -9.53 17.62
C ALA A 270 6.56 -10.56 16.70
N ALA A 271 6.56 -11.84 17.07
CA ALA A 271 7.14 -12.89 16.23
C ALA A 271 6.32 -13.11 14.95
N LEU A 272 4.99 -13.02 15.01
CA LEU A 272 4.12 -13.09 13.83
C LEU A 272 4.35 -11.90 12.89
N ILE A 273 4.51 -10.69 13.45
CA ILE A 273 4.85 -9.52 12.66
C ILE A 273 6.21 -9.71 11.99
N ALA A 274 7.23 -10.14 12.76
CA ALA A 274 8.59 -10.31 12.27
C ALA A 274 8.72 -11.43 11.21
N ALA A 275 7.87 -12.45 11.25
CA ALA A 275 7.93 -13.61 10.36
C ALA A 275 7.86 -13.25 8.87
N ARG A 276 7.13 -12.19 8.51
CA ARG A 276 6.95 -11.73 7.11
C ARG A 276 7.51 -10.34 6.86
N PHE A 277 7.98 -9.70 7.90
CA PHE A 277 8.41 -8.30 7.87
C PHE A 277 9.89 -8.15 8.28
N GLY A 278 10.43 -9.09 9.06
CA GLY A 278 11.76 -9.03 9.65
C GLY A 278 12.92 -9.02 8.65
N ASP A 279 14.14 -8.87 9.17
CA ASP A 279 15.39 -8.81 8.40
C ASP A 279 15.72 -10.15 7.69
N ARG A 280 15.08 -11.23 8.13
CA ARG A 280 15.24 -12.57 7.55
C ARG A 280 13.87 -13.20 7.36
N ILE A 281 13.44 -13.30 6.11
CA ILE A 281 12.28 -14.12 5.75
C ILE A 281 12.75 -15.58 5.80
N PRO A 282 12.10 -16.49 6.55
CA PRO A 282 12.49 -17.90 6.59
C PRO A 282 12.47 -18.51 5.18
N ALA A 283 13.42 -19.37 4.88
CA ALA A 283 13.50 -20.08 3.60
C ALA A 283 12.25 -20.95 3.31
N SER A 284 11.47 -21.25 4.34
CA SER A 284 10.17 -21.93 4.24
C SER A 284 9.05 -21.05 3.71
N VAL A 285 9.24 -19.72 3.67
CA VAL A 285 8.27 -18.79 3.08
C VAL A 285 8.45 -18.82 1.57
N PRO A 286 7.45 -19.32 0.79
CA PRO A 286 7.62 -19.45 -0.64
C PRO A 286 7.67 -18.08 -1.34
N ARG A 287 8.68 -17.87 -2.15
CA ARG A 287 8.75 -17.05 -3.39
C ARG A 287 8.34 -15.58 -3.38
N GLY A 288 7.80 -14.99 -2.31
CA GLY A 288 7.46 -13.57 -2.29
C GLY A 288 8.68 -12.67 -2.16
N LEU A 289 8.72 -11.54 -2.86
CA LEU A 289 9.70 -10.51 -2.59
C LEU A 289 9.41 -9.85 -1.23
N PRO A 290 10.45 -9.53 -0.45
CA PRO A 290 10.28 -8.91 0.85
C PRO A 290 9.61 -7.52 0.72
N MET A 291 8.97 -7.10 1.80
CA MET A 291 8.54 -5.71 1.94
C MET A 291 9.75 -4.78 1.96
N ARG A 292 9.73 -3.75 1.12
CA ARG A 292 10.82 -2.76 1.00
C ARG A 292 10.31 -1.40 1.44
N PHE A 293 11.16 -0.63 2.13
CA PHE A 293 10.77 0.70 2.65
C PHE A 293 11.59 1.83 2.08
N PHE A 294 12.87 1.62 1.76
CA PHE A 294 13.74 2.70 1.32
C PHE A 294 14.62 2.33 0.12
N ASP A 295 15.51 1.34 0.30
CA ASP A 295 16.47 0.88 -0.70
C ASP A 295 17.14 2.05 -1.45
N ASN A 296 17.87 2.87 -0.71
CA ASN A 296 18.56 4.07 -1.22
C ASN A 296 17.64 5.08 -1.94
N GLY A 297 16.33 5.08 -1.67
CA GLY A 297 15.34 5.96 -2.27
C GLY A 297 14.57 5.37 -3.45
N GLU A 298 14.92 4.16 -3.90
CA GLU A 298 14.24 3.47 -5.01
C GLU A 298 12.77 3.15 -4.73
N VAL A 299 12.39 3.02 -3.44
CA VAL A 299 11.03 2.67 -3.03
C VAL A 299 10.08 3.85 -3.12
N ASN A 300 10.54 5.05 -2.73
CA ASN A 300 9.65 6.09 -2.21
C ASN A 300 9.15 7.10 -3.23
N TYR A 301 9.76 7.14 -4.42
CA TYR A 301 9.34 8.08 -5.46
C TYR A 301 7.93 7.74 -5.98
N PRO A 302 6.98 8.69 -5.98
CA PRO A 302 5.61 8.43 -6.41
C PRO A 302 5.50 8.52 -7.94
N HIS A 303 5.86 7.45 -8.65
CA HIS A 303 5.75 7.40 -10.11
C HIS A 303 4.30 7.52 -10.56
N ALA A 304 3.99 8.51 -11.38
CA ALA A 304 2.63 8.76 -11.87
C ALA A 304 2.07 7.57 -12.67
N PHE A 305 2.92 6.90 -13.45
CA PHE A 305 2.49 5.74 -14.26
C PHE A 305 2.09 4.53 -13.39
N GLU A 306 2.72 4.33 -12.21
CA GLU A 306 2.34 3.27 -11.29
C GLU A 306 0.93 3.51 -10.72
N GLY A 307 0.62 4.75 -10.37
CA GLY A 307 -0.73 5.14 -9.94
C GLY A 307 -1.75 5.05 -11.08
N ALA A 308 -1.38 5.46 -12.30
CA ALA A 308 -2.24 5.36 -13.47
C ALA A 308 -2.63 3.91 -13.83
N TRP A 309 -1.83 2.91 -13.43
CA TRP A 309 -2.20 1.51 -13.59
C TRP A 309 -3.52 1.17 -12.89
N PHE A 310 -3.79 1.75 -11.71
CA PHE A 310 -5.07 1.50 -11.02
C PHE A 310 -6.26 1.96 -11.85
N LEU A 311 -6.15 3.05 -12.61
CA LEU A 311 -7.20 3.52 -13.50
C LEU A 311 -7.51 2.50 -14.60
N THR A 312 -6.48 1.83 -15.13
CA THR A 312 -6.68 0.76 -16.12
C THR A 312 -7.40 -0.45 -15.53
N GLN A 313 -7.15 -0.76 -14.26
CA GLN A 313 -7.88 -1.83 -13.57
C GLN A 313 -9.31 -1.41 -13.23
N PHE A 314 -9.55 -0.16 -12.87
CA PHE A 314 -10.91 0.35 -12.69
C PHE A 314 -11.72 0.28 -13.99
N GLU A 315 -11.12 0.60 -15.14
CA GLU A 315 -11.72 0.38 -16.46
C GLU A 315 -11.95 -1.11 -16.72
N ARG A 316 -10.95 -1.95 -16.51
CA ARG A 316 -11.03 -3.40 -16.72
C ARG A 316 -12.22 -4.03 -15.98
N TRP A 317 -12.47 -3.58 -14.77
CA TRP A 317 -13.56 -4.09 -13.92
C TRP A 317 -14.85 -3.27 -14.03
N GLY A 318 -14.91 -2.32 -14.96
CA GLY A 318 -16.09 -1.51 -15.24
C GLY A 318 -16.52 -0.59 -14.10
N MET A 319 -15.57 -0.16 -13.28
CA MET A 319 -15.79 0.86 -12.25
C MET A 319 -15.83 2.27 -12.87
N ILE A 320 -15.14 2.44 -14.00
CA ILE A 320 -15.15 3.65 -14.83
C ILE A 320 -15.26 3.27 -16.31
N ASP A 321 -15.72 4.22 -17.12
CA ASP A 321 -15.63 4.12 -18.57
C ASP A 321 -14.20 4.38 -19.05
N ALA A 322 -13.87 3.90 -20.26
CA ALA A 322 -12.58 4.12 -20.88
C ALA A 322 -12.28 5.61 -21.04
N ARG A 323 -11.08 6.02 -20.64
CA ARG A 323 -10.60 7.41 -20.73
C ARG A 323 -9.24 7.46 -21.40
N SER A 324 -8.90 8.62 -21.92
CA SER A 324 -7.58 8.88 -22.54
C SER A 324 -6.62 9.67 -21.65
N ASP A 325 -7.08 10.15 -20.47
CA ASP A 325 -6.37 11.10 -19.60
C ASP A 325 -5.72 10.47 -18.35
N TYR A 326 -5.47 9.15 -18.35
CA TYR A 326 -4.92 8.44 -17.17
C TYR A 326 -3.55 8.98 -16.75
N THR A 327 -2.67 9.28 -17.71
CA THR A 327 -1.36 9.88 -17.41
C THR A 327 -1.54 11.24 -16.73
N GLN A 328 -2.40 12.10 -17.27
CA GLN A 328 -2.67 13.43 -16.72
C GLN A 328 -3.27 13.32 -15.30
N ILE A 329 -4.19 12.38 -15.08
CA ILE A 329 -4.75 12.13 -13.75
C ILE A 329 -3.62 11.71 -12.79
N GLY A 330 -2.78 10.75 -13.20
CA GLY A 330 -1.63 10.30 -12.41
C GLY A 330 -0.68 11.44 -12.03
N GLU A 331 -0.29 12.26 -12.99
CA GLU A 331 0.56 13.45 -12.79
C GLU A 331 -0.10 14.48 -11.86
N SER A 332 -1.42 14.63 -11.95
CA SER A 332 -2.14 15.55 -11.08
C SER A 332 -2.19 15.11 -9.63
N ILE A 333 -2.22 13.81 -9.35
CA ILE A 333 -2.30 13.23 -7.99
C ILE A 333 -0.92 13.12 -7.36
N ASN A 334 0.07 12.60 -8.08
CA ASN A 334 1.40 12.31 -7.55
C ASN A 334 2.28 13.57 -7.48
N GLN A 335 2.69 13.94 -6.28
CA GLN A 335 3.42 15.19 -6.00
C GLN A 335 4.92 15.05 -6.26
N THR A 336 5.28 14.68 -7.49
CA THR A 336 6.67 14.35 -7.88
C THR A 336 7.64 15.50 -7.66
N GLN A 337 7.22 16.76 -7.92
CA GLN A 337 8.06 17.94 -7.70
C GLN A 337 8.31 18.19 -6.20
N LEU A 338 7.25 18.15 -5.37
CA LEU A 338 7.38 18.28 -3.92
C LEU A 338 8.29 17.20 -3.35
N TYR A 339 8.14 15.95 -3.82
CA TYR A 339 9.01 14.85 -3.41
C TYR A 339 10.48 15.12 -3.77
N ARG A 340 10.78 15.55 -5.00
CA ARG A 340 12.15 15.87 -5.43
C ARG A 340 12.80 16.94 -4.56
N GLU A 341 12.06 17.98 -4.23
CA GLU A 341 12.54 19.07 -3.35
C GLU A 341 12.82 18.56 -1.92
N ALA A 342 11.92 17.75 -1.36
CA ALA A 342 12.10 17.16 -0.04
C ALA A 342 13.29 16.18 -0.02
N ALA A 343 13.37 15.28 -0.99
CA ALA A 343 14.42 14.27 -1.11
C ALA A 343 15.82 14.91 -1.22
N ALA A 344 15.96 15.97 -2.00
CA ALA A 344 17.22 16.69 -2.14
C ALA A 344 17.74 17.24 -0.80
N GLN A 345 16.86 17.76 0.06
CA GLN A 345 17.24 18.31 1.36
C GLN A 345 17.74 17.25 2.36
N VAL A 346 17.21 16.02 2.28
CA VAL A 346 17.66 14.90 3.12
C VAL A 346 18.62 13.95 2.38
N LYS A 347 19.15 14.40 1.24
CA LYS A 347 20.17 13.69 0.44
C LYS A 347 19.71 12.29 0.02
N VAL A 348 18.46 12.19 -0.43
CA VAL A 348 17.90 10.98 -1.03
C VAL A 348 17.96 11.12 -2.54
N ALA A 349 18.51 10.12 -3.21
CA ALA A 349 18.51 10.07 -4.66
C ALA A 349 17.07 9.87 -5.17
N VAL A 350 16.76 10.49 -6.31
CA VAL A 350 15.52 10.22 -7.01
C VAL A 350 15.81 9.14 -8.04
N PRO A 351 15.07 8.02 -8.05
CA PRO A 351 15.32 6.92 -8.98
C PRO A 351 15.18 7.39 -10.43
N ALA A 352 15.92 6.74 -11.33
CA ALA A 352 15.74 6.91 -12.76
C ALA A 352 14.29 6.55 -13.13
N GLN A 353 13.78 7.17 -14.19
CA GLN A 353 12.43 6.85 -14.64
C GLN A 353 12.40 5.41 -15.15
N GLU A 354 11.74 4.52 -14.41
CA GLU A 354 11.45 3.19 -14.88
C GLU A 354 10.20 3.24 -15.78
N ASN A 355 10.27 2.57 -16.92
CA ASN A 355 9.29 2.77 -17.98
C ASN A 355 8.37 1.56 -18.19
N ALA A 356 8.72 0.38 -17.70
CA ALA A 356 7.95 -0.83 -17.94
C ALA A 356 7.91 -1.78 -16.74
N ARG A 357 6.79 -2.48 -16.58
CA ARG A 357 6.56 -3.53 -15.58
C ARG A 357 5.92 -4.74 -16.25
N THR A 358 6.46 -5.92 -15.98
CA THR A 358 5.90 -7.18 -16.47
C THR A 358 5.12 -7.86 -15.35
N PHE A 359 3.90 -8.27 -15.66
CA PHE A 359 2.99 -8.96 -14.73
C PHE A 359 3.09 -10.48 -14.85
N MET A 360 2.48 -11.20 -13.90
CA MET A 360 2.47 -12.66 -13.84
C MET A 360 1.96 -13.36 -15.10
N ASP A 361 1.11 -12.71 -15.87
CA ASP A 361 0.54 -13.21 -17.14
C ASP A 361 1.34 -12.75 -18.38
N GLY A 362 2.53 -12.20 -18.17
CA GLY A 362 3.41 -11.71 -19.24
C GLY A 362 3.00 -10.38 -19.85
N LYS A 363 1.92 -9.74 -19.40
CA LYS A 363 1.54 -8.42 -19.87
C LYS A 363 2.50 -7.37 -19.35
N VAL A 364 2.76 -6.36 -20.17
CA VAL A 364 3.67 -5.26 -19.84
C VAL A 364 2.88 -3.98 -19.69
N TRP A 365 3.01 -3.33 -18.53
CA TRP A 365 2.57 -1.97 -18.31
C TRP A 365 3.75 -1.03 -18.49
N ASP A 366 3.62 -0.14 -19.44
CA ASP A 366 4.67 0.79 -19.84
C ASP A 366 4.11 2.22 -19.79
N SER A 367 4.88 3.15 -19.24
CA SER A 367 4.52 4.58 -19.20
C SER A 367 4.32 5.21 -20.59
N ALA A 368 4.94 4.62 -21.64
CA ALA A 368 4.78 5.04 -23.03
C ALA A 368 3.57 4.40 -23.73
N THR A 369 2.99 3.32 -23.15
CA THR A 369 1.84 2.65 -23.76
C THR A 369 0.56 3.42 -23.46
N PRO A 370 -0.27 3.75 -24.45
CA PRO A 370 -1.57 4.35 -24.21
C PRO A 370 -2.40 3.48 -23.26
N SER A 371 -2.75 4.00 -22.09
CA SER A 371 -3.48 3.31 -21.03
C SER A 371 -4.82 2.69 -21.49
N ALA A 372 -5.50 3.32 -22.44
CA ALA A 372 -6.75 2.82 -23.03
C ALA A 372 -6.63 1.45 -23.74
N GLY A 373 -5.43 1.06 -24.20
CA GLY A 373 -5.19 -0.25 -24.79
C GLY A 373 -4.95 -1.34 -23.75
N PHE A 374 -4.36 -1.00 -22.59
CA PHE A 374 -3.96 -1.98 -21.60
C PHE A 374 -5.15 -2.71 -20.95
N ALA A 375 -6.20 -1.98 -20.54
CA ALA A 375 -7.41 -2.59 -19.97
C ALA A 375 -8.10 -3.56 -20.93
N ARG A 376 -8.04 -3.29 -22.24
CA ARG A 376 -8.65 -4.11 -23.28
C ARG A 376 -7.84 -5.34 -23.67
N ALA A 377 -6.56 -5.39 -23.30
CA ALA A 377 -5.68 -6.52 -23.62
C ALA A 377 -5.95 -7.78 -22.77
N PHE A 378 -6.87 -7.71 -21.81
CA PHE A 378 -7.22 -8.84 -20.97
C PHE A 378 -8.45 -9.61 -21.50
N GLU A 379 -8.38 -10.95 -21.47
CA GLU A 379 -9.51 -11.81 -21.82
C GLU A 379 -10.59 -11.76 -20.74
N VAL A 380 -10.18 -11.85 -19.46
CA VAL A 380 -11.07 -11.73 -18.29
C VAL A 380 -11.19 -10.26 -17.91
N ARG A 381 -12.34 -9.70 -18.25
CA ARG A 381 -12.74 -8.31 -17.99
C ARG A 381 -14.27 -8.23 -17.89
N ARG A 382 -14.82 -7.07 -17.47
CA ARG A 382 -16.27 -6.84 -17.48
C ARG A 382 -16.90 -7.04 -18.86
#